data_a2070de541c78dac14cd22aaff5b991c
#
_entry.id   a2070de541c78dac14cd22aaff5b991c
#
_cell.length_a   1.000
_cell.length_b   1.000
_cell.length_c   1.000
_cell.angle_alpha   90.00
_cell.angle_beta   90.00
_cell.angle_gamma   90.00
#
_symmetry.space_group_name_H-M   'P 1'
#
loop_
_entity.id
_entity.type
_entity.pdbx_description
1 polymer ?
#
loop_
_entity_poly.entity_id
_entity_poly.type
_entity_poly.pdbx_seq_one_letter_code
_entity_poly.pdbx_strand_id
1 'polypeptide(L)'
;MPQASELGPDEVVFRLFREHFIPDGQKYPNGEAFIPSSIDQDDAKKRGIPVRVTVWDQALTTPSQAKFIWGFNQPVMVFKIRVRDVIQLRARIQRLSMAVVRDPLIATDKAGAEGHCGFEGLDRNKDEPRTKYKTLLDEVAQLCHESARL
;
A
#
# COMPACT_ATOMS: atom_id res chain seq x y z
N MET A 1 -10.57 21.54 1.11
CA MET A 1 -9.34 20.81 0.76
C MET A 1 -9.56 20.02 -0.51
N PRO A 2 -8.69 20.14 -1.50
CA PRO A 2 -8.80 19.28 -2.65
C PRO A 2 -8.58 17.82 -2.23
N GLN A 3 -9.37 16.93 -2.80
CA GLN A 3 -9.17 15.50 -2.61
C GLN A 3 -7.88 15.08 -3.32
N ALA A 4 -7.17 14.12 -2.72
CA ALA A 4 -6.01 13.53 -3.37
C ALA A 4 -6.45 12.85 -4.67
N SER A 5 -5.64 12.98 -5.74
CA SER A 5 -5.97 12.36 -7.00
C SER A 5 -5.75 10.84 -6.94
N GLU A 6 -6.75 10.11 -7.38
CA GLU A 6 -6.68 8.64 -7.48
C GLU A 6 -5.88 8.24 -8.71
N LEU A 7 -5.07 7.18 -8.59
CA LEU A 7 -4.34 6.62 -9.71
C LEU A 7 -5.28 5.92 -10.68
N GLY A 8 -4.97 6.01 -11.97
CA GLY A 8 -5.76 5.35 -13.02
C GLY A 8 -5.48 3.85 -13.13
N PRO A 9 -6.37 3.11 -13.85
CA PRO A 9 -6.28 1.65 -13.92
C PRO A 9 -5.04 1.12 -14.63
N ASP A 10 -4.39 1.91 -15.46
CA ASP A 10 -3.19 1.48 -16.19
C ASP A 10 -1.91 1.66 -15.37
N GLU A 11 -1.99 2.25 -14.20
CA GLU A 11 -0.85 2.48 -13.33
C GLU A 11 -0.56 1.25 -12.47
N VAL A 12 0.71 1.10 -12.13
CA VAL A 12 1.19 0.01 -11.27
C VAL A 12 1.91 0.64 -10.09
N VAL A 13 1.60 0.16 -8.91
CA VAL A 13 2.30 0.54 -7.69
C VAL A 13 3.04 -0.66 -7.13
N PHE A 14 4.04 -0.40 -6.30
CA PHE A 14 4.73 -1.46 -5.57
C PHE A 14 4.76 -1.13 -4.09
N ARG A 15 4.93 -2.17 -3.28
CA ARG A 15 5.11 -2.06 -1.85
C ARG A 15 6.34 -2.84 -1.43
N LEU A 16 7.05 -2.32 -0.45
CA LEU A 16 8.18 -3.00 0.18
C LEU A 16 7.70 -3.77 1.40
N PHE A 17 8.06 -5.05 1.48
CA PHE A 17 7.70 -5.90 2.60
C PHE A 17 8.94 -6.48 3.24
N ARG A 18 8.93 -6.60 4.57
CA ARG A 18 9.91 -7.42 5.28
C ARG A 18 9.59 -8.89 5.04
N GLU A 19 10.62 -9.73 4.98
CA GLU A 19 10.45 -11.15 4.65
C GLU A 19 9.53 -11.90 5.62
N HIS A 20 9.43 -11.46 6.86
CA HIS A 20 8.55 -12.14 7.84
C HIS A 20 7.06 -12.06 7.50
N PHE A 21 6.65 -11.16 6.60
CA PHE A 21 5.27 -11.12 6.12
C PHE A 21 4.98 -12.17 5.04
N ILE A 22 6.00 -12.93 4.61
CA ILE A 22 5.84 -13.99 3.62
C ILE A 22 5.83 -15.31 4.37
N PRO A 23 4.69 -16.03 4.40
CA PRO A 23 4.63 -17.31 5.10
C PRO A 23 5.61 -18.34 4.52
N ASP A 24 6.12 -19.23 5.36
CA ASP A 24 7.04 -20.27 4.94
C ASP A 24 6.45 -21.10 3.80
N GLY A 25 7.25 -21.32 2.76
CA GLY A 25 6.85 -22.09 1.59
C GLY A 25 5.95 -21.33 0.62
N GLN A 26 5.67 -20.05 0.86
CA GLN A 26 4.88 -19.21 -0.04
C GLN A 26 5.75 -18.15 -0.73
N LYS A 27 5.24 -17.61 -1.83
CA LYS A 27 5.93 -16.60 -2.63
C LYS A 27 5.46 -15.17 -2.35
N TYR A 28 4.27 -15.01 -1.79
CA TYR A 28 3.61 -13.71 -1.63
C TYR A 28 3.30 -13.42 -0.17
N PRO A 29 3.16 -12.14 0.20
CA PRO A 29 2.86 -11.78 1.58
C PRO A 29 1.45 -12.21 1.97
N ASN A 30 1.23 -12.32 3.28
CA ASN A 30 -0.12 -12.50 3.83
C ASN A 30 -0.80 -11.15 4.04
N GLY A 31 -2.08 -11.18 4.44
CA GLY A 31 -2.87 -9.97 4.64
C GLY A 31 -2.33 -9.03 5.73
N GLU A 32 -1.58 -9.55 6.70
CA GLU A 32 -1.00 -8.74 7.78
C GLU A 32 -0.07 -7.64 7.26
N ALA A 33 0.53 -7.83 6.08
CA ALA A 33 1.39 -6.85 5.44
C ALA A 33 0.63 -5.57 5.04
N PHE A 34 -0.69 -5.61 5.01
CA PHE A 34 -1.54 -4.48 4.64
C PHE A 34 -2.29 -3.85 5.82
N ILE A 35 -2.06 -4.31 7.03
CA ILE A 35 -2.63 -3.67 8.22
C ILE A 35 -1.94 -2.31 8.42
N PRO A 36 -2.71 -1.20 8.46
CA PRO A 36 -2.10 0.10 8.76
C PRO A 36 -1.37 0.11 10.08
N SER A 37 -0.15 0.64 10.09
CA SER A 37 0.65 0.76 11.30
C SER A 37 0.16 1.89 12.20
N SER A 38 0.68 1.97 13.42
CA SER A 38 0.41 3.11 14.30
C SER A 38 0.91 4.42 13.68
N ILE A 39 2.01 4.38 12.92
CA ILE A 39 2.53 5.54 12.19
C ILE A 39 1.53 6.00 11.13
N ASP A 40 0.97 5.06 10.36
CA ASP A 40 -0.04 5.36 9.34
C ASP A 40 -1.27 6.01 9.96
N GLN A 41 -1.72 5.50 11.10
CA GLN A 41 -2.87 6.03 11.82
C GLN A 41 -2.61 7.41 12.40
N ASP A 42 -1.43 7.63 12.98
CA ASP A 42 -1.05 8.93 13.54
C ASP A 42 -0.93 9.99 12.44
N ASP A 43 -0.35 9.65 11.30
CA ASP A 43 -0.23 10.55 10.15
C ASP A 43 -1.61 10.96 9.65
N ALA A 44 -2.52 10.02 9.50
CA ALA A 44 -3.88 10.29 9.06
C ALA A 44 -4.59 11.25 10.01
N LYS A 45 -4.45 11.03 11.32
CA LYS A 45 -5.06 11.87 12.34
C LYS A 45 -4.49 13.29 12.32
N LYS A 46 -3.17 13.43 12.18
CA LYS A 46 -2.51 14.75 12.12
C LYS A 46 -2.91 15.53 10.88
N ARG A 47 -3.06 14.86 9.76
CA ARG A 47 -3.36 15.48 8.47
C ARG A 47 -4.85 15.62 8.18
N GLY A 48 -5.71 14.98 8.98
CA GLY A 48 -7.16 14.97 8.75
C GLY A 48 -7.55 14.25 7.46
N ILE A 49 -6.87 13.16 7.14
CA ILE A 49 -7.09 12.38 5.92
C ILE A 49 -7.41 10.92 6.27
N PRO A 50 -7.94 10.13 5.31
CA PRO A 50 -8.10 8.70 5.53
C PRO A 50 -6.76 8.01 5.83
N VAL A 51 -6.81 6.91 6.57
CA VAL A 51 -5.62 6.11 6.86
C VAL A 51 -5.08 5.53 5.55
N ARG A 52 -3.76 5.64 5.34
CA ARG A 52 -3.08 5.20 4.12
C ARG A 52 -1.94 4.26 4.44
N VAL A 53 -1.89 3.16 3.72
CA VAL A 53 -0.74 2.25 3.70
C VAL A 53 0.17 2.68 2.56
N THR A 54 1.48 2.75 2.80
CA THR A 54 2.43 3.23 1.80
C THR A 54 2.58 2.27 0.63
N VAL A 55 2.39 2.79 -0.58
CA VAL A 55 2.79 2.18 -1.84
C VAL A 55 3.46 3.25 -2.71
N TRP A 56 4.09 2.84 -3.81
CA TRP A 56 4.88 3.73 -4.65
C TRP A 56 4.50 3.57 -6.11
N ASP A 57 4.33 4.67 -6.83
CA ASP A 57 4.10 4.65 -8.27
C ASP A 57 5.39 4.24 -8.99
N GLN A 58 5.38 3.08 -9.64
CA GLN A 58 6.59 2.58 -10.31
C GLN A 58 7.04 3.46 -11.47
N ALA A 59 6.18 4.30 -12.01
CA ALA A 59 6.55 5.24 -13.07
C ALA A 59 7.41 6.39 -12.55
N LEU A 60 7.35 6.71 -11.25
CA LEU A 60 8.03 7.84 -10.63
C LEU A 60 9.10 7.43 -9.62
N THR A 61 9.07 6.19 -9.13
CA THR A 61 9.95 5.73 -8.07
C THR A 61 10.43 4.32 -8.36
N THR A 62 11.72 4.08 -8.19
CA THR A 62 12.28 2.72 -8.23
C THR A 62 12.23 2.10 -6.83
N PRO A 63 12.24 0.76 -6.72
CA PRO A 63 12.31 0.10 -5.41
C PRO A 63 13.54 0.52 -4.59
N SER A 64 14.70 0.72 -5.21
CA SER A 64 15.90 1.18 -4.51
C SER A 64 15.73 2.57 -3.94
N GLN A 65 15.09 3.48 -4.68
CA GLN A 65 14.77 4.82 -4.19
C GLN A 65 13.82 4.76 -2.99
N ALA A 66 12.77 3.96 -3.07
CA ALA A 66 11.81 3.79 -1.97
C ALA A 66 12.49 3.23 -0.72
N LYS A 67 13.35 2.22 -0.89
CA LYS A 67 14.11 1.65 0.21
C LYS A 67 15.00 2.68 0.89
N PHE A 68 15.67 3.51 0.11
CA PHE A 68 16.53 4.57 0.63
C PHE A 68 15.71 5.65 1.36
N ILE A 69 14.58 6.08 0.79
CA ILE A 69 13.71 7.09 1.41
C ILE A 69 13.19 6.61 2.76
N TRP A 70 12.75 5.34 2.84
CA TRP A 70 12.21 4.75 4.07
C TRP A 70 13.29 4.37 5.09
N GLY A 71 14.56 4.30 4.67
CA GLY A 71 15.66 4.00 5.57
C GLY A 71 15.75 2.53 5.98
N PHE A 72 15.27 1.62 5.15
CA PHE A 72 15.41 0.18 5.43
C PHE A 72 16.85 -0.26 5.30
N ASN A 73 17.41 -0.83 6.38
CA ASN A 73 18.78 -1.35 6.42
C ASN A 73 18.84 -2.86 6.19
N GLN A 74 17.72 -3.53 6.17
CA GLN A 74 17.60 -4.97 6.00
C GLN A 74 17.04 -5.31 4.64
N PRO A 75 17.25 -6.55 4.15
CA PRO A 75 16.64 -6.99 2.91
C PRO A 75 15.12 -6.85 2.95
N VAL A 76 14.55 -6.41 1.86
CA VAL A 76 13.12 -6.29 1.68
C VAL A 76 12.70 -7.00 0.41
N MET A 77 11.45 -7.43 0.37
CA MET A 77 10.80 -7.94 -0.83
C MET A 77 9.97 -6.83 -1.46
N VAL A 78 9.94 -6.82 -2.77
CA VAL A 78 9.15 -5.88 -3.57
C VAL A 78 8.03 -6.64 -4.24
N PHE A 79 6.79 -6.19 -4.09
CA PHE A 79 5.65 -6.77 -4.81
C PHE A 79 4.89 -5.66 -5.52
N LYS A 80 4.49 -5.93 -6.75
CA LYS A 80 3.72 -4.99 -7.55
C LYS A 80 2.22 -5.26 -7.42
N ILE A 81 1.44 -4.20 -7.52
CA ILE A 81 -0.02 -4.24 -7.51
C ILE A 81 -0.51 -3.39 -8.69
N ARG A 82 -1.36 -3.95 -9.52
CA ARG A 82 -2.01 -3.20 -10.60
C ARG A 82 -3.18 -2.42 -10.01
N VAL A 83 -3.24 -1.13 -10.27
CA VAL A 83 -4.35 -0.30 -9.79
C VAL A 83 -5.69 -0.81 -10.33
N ARG A 84 -5.72 -1.33 -11.56
CA ARG A 84 -6.90 -1.98 -12.13
C ARG A 84 -7.46 -3.07 -11.20
N ASP A 85 -6.58 -3.89 -10.63
CA ASP A 85 -7.00 -4.99 -9.76
C ASP A 85 -7.59 -4.46 -8.45
N VAL A 86 -7.07 -3.35 -7.93
CA VAL A 86 -7.65 -2.67 -6.77
C VAL A 86 -9.05 -2.16 -7.07
N ILE A 87 -9.23 -1.51 -8.23
CA ILE A 87 -10.52 -0.98 -8.66
C ILE A 87 -11.55 -2.11 -8.81
N GLN A 88 -11.14 -3.24 -9.40
CA GLN A 88 -12.02 -4.40 -9.57
C GLN A 88 -12.40 -5.02 -8.21
N LEU A 89 -11.43 -5.16 -7.31
CA LEU A 89 -11.70 -5.67 -5.97
C LEU A 89 -12.64 -4.74 -5.20
N ARG A 90 -12.42 -3.43 -5.25
CA ARG A 90 -13.29 -2.43 -4.64
C ARG A 90 -14.76 -2.61 -5.05
N ALA A 91 -14.98 -2.79 -6.35
CA ALA A 91 -16.33 -2.96 -6.89
C ALA A 91 -16.94 -4.30 -6.45
N ARG A 92 -16.15 -5.38 -6.52
CA ARG A 92 -16.62 -6.74 -6.21
C ARG A 92 -17.04 -6.89 -4.75
N ILE A 93 -16.27 -6.33 -3.82
CA ILE A 93 -16.58 -6.42 -2.40
C ILE A 93 -17.35 -5.21 -1.86
N GLN A 94 -17.66 -4.24 -2.73
CA GLN A 94 -18.40 -3.02 -2.39
C GLN A 94 -17.75 -2.20 -1.26
N ARG A 95 -16.41 -2.18 -1.23
CA ARG A 95 -15.67 -1.37 -0.25
C ARG A 95 -15.25 -0.04 -0.90
N LEU A 96 -16.17 0.92 -0.91
CA LEU A 96 -16.02 2.18 -1.65
C LEU A 96 -14.89 3.07 -1.12
N SER A 97 -14.46 2.87 0.12
CA SER A 97 -13.34 3.61 0.73
C SER A 97 -11.97 3.17 0.19
N MET A 98 -11.89 2.03 -0.51
CA MET A 98 -10.63 1.50 -1.03
C MET A 98 -10.19 2.30 -2.25
N ALA A 99 -8.99 2.87 -2.22
CA ALA A 99 -8.43 3.63 -3.33
C ALA A 99 -6.91 3.73 -3.20
N VAL A 100 -6.22 3.84 -4.34
CA VAL A 100 -4.81 4.19 -4.37
C VAL A 100 -4.70 5.65 -4.82
N VAL A 101 -4.15 6.49 -3.97
CA VAL A 101 -4.10 7.95 -4.19
C VAL A 101 -2.67 8.47 -4.18
N ARG A 102 -2.41 9.54 -4.92
CA ARG A 102 -1.13 10.21 -4.92
C ARG A 102 -0.93 10.94 -3.60
N ASP A 103 0.24 10.78 -3.02
CA ASP A 103 0.60 11.40 -1.75
C ASP A 103 2.11 11.74 -1.75
N PRO A 104 2.54 12.63 -2.66
CA PRO A 104 3.97 12.92 -2.80
C PRO A 104 4.56 13.44 -1.50
N LEU A 105 5.78 12.99 -1.19
CA LEU A 105 6.51 13.46 -0.01
C LEU A 105 7.13 14.79 -0.34
N ILE A 106 6.68 15.84 0.35
CA ILE A 106 7.14 17.23 0.11
C ILE A 106 8.21 17.67 1.10
N ALA A 107 8.40 16.92 2.20
CA ALA A 107 9.37 17.27 3.24
C ALA A 107 10.79 16.75 2.94
N THR A 108 11.01 16.12 1.80
CA THR A 108 12.31 15.59 1.38
C THR A 108 12.54 15.85 -0.10
N ASP A 109 13.82 16.03 -0.46
CA ASP A 109 14.26 16.18 -1.85
C ASP A 109 14.88 14.89 -2.41
N LYS A 110 14.76 13.77 -1.70
CA LYS A 110 15.29 12.49 -2.15
C LYS A 110 14.61 12.07 -3.46
N ALA A 111 15.41 11.53 -4.38
CA ALA A 111 14.91 11.08 -5.68
C ALA A 111 13.82 10.01 -5.50
N GLY A 112 12.72 10.16 -6.21
CA GLY A 112 11.58 9.24 -6.15
C GLY A 112 10.51 9.61 -5.13
N ALA A 113 10.72 10.67 -4.33
CA ALA A 113 9.76 11.09 -3.31
C ALA A 113 8.39 11.48 -3.88
N GLU A 114 8.37 11.97 -5.12
CA GLU A 114 7.14 12.34 -5.82
C GLU A 114 6.25 11.14 -6.15
N GLY A 115 6.80 9.93 -6.14
CA GLY A 115 6.04 8.71 -6.43
C GLY A 115 5.37 8.07 -5.22
N HIS A 116 5.53 8.64 -4.02
CA HIS A 116 4.84 8.13 -2.84
C HIS A 116 3.33 8.21 -3.02
N CYS A 117 2.65 7.11 -2.69
CA CYS A 117 1.20 6.99 -2.78
C CYS A 117 0.65 6.38 -1.49
N GLY A 118 -0.65 6.54 -1.29
CA GLY A 118 -1.36 5.92 -0.18
C GLY A 118 -2.40 4.93 -0.69
N PHE A 119 -2.48 3.77 -0.05
CA PHE A 119 -3.55 2.81 -0.28
C PHE A 119 -4.56 2.99 0.85
N GLU A 120 -5.73 3.56 0.53
CA GLU A 120 -6.79 3.87 1.49
C GLU A 120 -7.79 2.72 1.60
N GLY A 121 -8.57 2.73 2.69
CA GLY A 121 -9.65 1.78 2.89
C GLY A 121 -9.22 0.45 3.48
N LEU A 122 -8.00 0.34 3.99
CA LEU A 122 -7.46 -0.88 4.58
C LEU A 122 -7.55 -0.92 6.11
N ASP A 123 -8.01 0.15 6.74
CA ASP A 123 -8.27 0.18 8.17
C ASP A 123 -9.59 -0.54 8.49
N ARG A 124 -9.64 -1.15 9.66
CA ARG A 124 -10.84 -1.85 10.11
C ARG A 124 -11.93 -0.85 10.46
N ASN A 125 -13.13 -1.05 9.92
CA ASN A 125 -14.30 -0.26 10.30
C ASN A 125 -14.72 -0.62 11.74
N LYS A 126 -15.29 0.36 12.46
CA LYS A 126 -15.63 0.24 13.88
C LYS A 126 -16.44 -1.03 14.21
N ASP A 127 -17.40 -1.36 13.37
CA ASP A 127 -18.31 -2.49 13.60
C ASP A 127 -17.99 -3.70 12.74
N GLU A 128 -16.85 -3.71 12.07
CA GLU A 128 -16.45 -4.78 11.14
C GLU A 128 -15.96 -6.00 11.93
N PRO A 129 -16.53 -7.21 11.69
CA PRO A 129 -16.02 -8.43 12.31
C PRO A 129 -14.56 -8.71 11.91
N ARG A 130 -13.77 -9.24 12.84
CA ARG A 130 -12.35 -9.56 12.59
C ARG A 130 -12.17 -10.53 11.45
N THR A 131 -13.04 -11.53 11.33
CA THR A 131 -12.97 -12.51 10.25
C THR A 131 -13.19 -11.88 8.89
N LYS A 132 -14.13 -10.95 8.79
CA LYS A 132 -14.40 -10.20 7.56
C LYS A 132 -13.22 -9.31 7.20
N TYR A 133 -12.64 -8.63 8.17
CA TYR A 133 -11.47 -7.78 7.97
C TYR A 133 -10.26 -8.59 7.52
N LYS A 134 -10.02 -9.75 8.13
CA LYS A 134 -8.94 -10.65 7.72
C LYS A 134 -9.11 -11.12 6.29
N THR A 135 -10.33 -11.47 5.90
CA THR A 135 -10.63 -11.86 4.51
C THR A 135 -10.32 -10.73 3.54
N LEU A 136 -10.69 -9.50 3.87
CA LEU A 136 -10.35 -8.32 3.07
C LEU A 136 -8.85 -8.20 2.85
N LEU A 137 -8.07 -8.27 3.93
CA LEU A 137 -6.62 -8.11 3.86
C LEU A 137 -5.98 -9.24 3.04
N ASP A 138 -6.46 -10.47 3.18
CA ASP A 138 -5.97 -11.60 2.40
C ASP A 138 -6.29 -11.43 0.91
N GLU A 139 -7.47 -10.90 0.57
CA GLU A 139 -7.81 -10.60 -0.82
C GLU A 139 -6.91 -9.49 -1.40
N VAL A 140 -6.59 -8.48 -0.62
CA VAL A 140 -5.64 -7.43 -1.03
C VAL A 140 -4.26 -8.03 -1.27
N ALA A 141 -3.80 -8.89 -0.37
CA ALA A 141 -2.50 -9.56 -0.52
C ALA A 141 -2.42 -10.40 -1.80
N GLN A 142 -3.52 -11.00 -2.22
CA GLN A 142 -3.60 -11.77 -3.47
C GLN A 142 -3.46 -10.91 -4.72
N LEU A 143 -3.60 -9.60 -4.62
CA LEU A 143 -3.36 -8.69 -5.74
C LEU A 143 -1.87 -8.54 -6.07
N CYS A 144 -0.99 -8.92 -5.15
CA CYS A 144 0.45 -8.81 -5.35
C CYS A 144 0.92 -9.75 -6.46
N HIS A 145 1.76 -9.22 -7.35
CA HIS A 145 2.40 -10.00 -8.42
C HIS A 145 3.84 -9.53 -8.59
N GLU A 146 4.61 -10.26 -9.35
CA GLU A 146 6.03 -9.97 -9.63
C GLU A 146 6.82 -9.63 -8.36
N SER A 147 7.49 -10.63 -7.81
CA SER A 147 8.33 -10.43 -6.63
C SER A 147 9.79 -10.23 -7.00
N ALA A 148 10.48 -9.38 -6.26
CA ALA A 148 11.91 -9.21 -6.35
C ALA A 148 12.47 -8.96 -4.95
N ARG A 149 13.70 -9.43 -4.71
CA ARG A 149 14.42 -9.18 -3.46
C ARG A 149 15.36 -7.99 -3.64
N LEU A 150 15.40 -7.15 -2.63
CA LEU A 150 16.23 -5.94 -2.69
C LEU A 150 17.15 -5.83 -1.47
#